data_34ff4ffb822cb60cb7d4338987fbd90a
#
_entry.id   34ff4ffb822cb60cb7d4338987fbd90a
#
_cell.length_a   1.000
_cell.length_b   1.000
_cell.length_c   1.000
_cell.angle_alpha   90.00
_cell.angle_beta   90.00
_cell.angle_gamma   90.00
#
_symmetry.space_group_name_H-M   'P 1'
#
loop_
_entity.id
_entity.type
_entity.pdbx_description
1 polymer ?
#
loop_
_entity_poly.entity_id
_entity_poly.type
_entity_poly.pdbx_seq_one_letter_code
_entity_poly.pdbx_strand_id
1 'polypeptide(L)'
;MPIFNEKAVLRLGKGLTASGRLNESAIEPALRVMVRYGAVARAMGAETFEVLATAAVRDASNGPAFAAAVEAKLPGVPLRILSGIEEAALSAEGVRCGIPEADGVLADIGGGSLEVGRMGGPGVMQSASLGLGVIRLADRSGGDVLRARAIAEAELECVRWLPDGAERDLYLVGGAFRALARVHMVRAQYPLNIVHHYTLERDAALELASHLVLPRKGAERLAGTSRRRVEDLPMAAIVLRRLLRRTGARRVVWSANGIREGWFMQRLSAEERSRDAVLAGAQEIARRYGRDNRLPPALLTWTAPLFPIETASEARLREAACWLSDTGAHDHPEYRAEQAFLRVLRQPGVAIDHPARAFLALTVALRYEAELDAGYLEPARALLTPEAARRAEVLGTALRLAYVLSAGTTALLSGVTLRVTPPRLALLLAEGTGVFAGESVQRRLDRLAGAIGAVADAVY
;
A
#
# COMPACT_ATOMS: atom_id res chain seq x y z
N MET A 1 12.09 -0.04 0.45
CA MET A 1 11.21 -0.35 1.61
C MET A 1 11.74 0.38 2.84
N PRO A 2 10.90 1.03 3.69
CA PRO A 2 11.40 1.67 4.91
C PRO A 2 12.05 0.66 5.84
N ILE A 3 13.28 0.94 6.28
CA ILE A 3 14.02 0.10 7.23
C ILE A 3 13.68 0.50 8.66
N PHE A 4 13.49 1.80 8.90
CA PHE A 4 13.18 2.37 10.20
C PHE A 4 12.16 3.50 10.08
N ASN A 5 11.26 3.62 11.04
CA ASN A 5 10.28 4.71 11.11
C ASN A 5 10.00 5.06 12.57
N GLU A 6 10.34 6.27 12.96
CA GLU A 6 10.04 6.81 14.29
C GLU A 6 9.11 8.03 14.18
N LYS A 7 8.21 8.20 15.12
CA LYS A 7 7.25 9.29 15.13
C LYS A 7 7.12 9.91 16.52
N ALA A 8 7.33 11.21 16.58
CA ALA A 8 7.02 12.04 17.75
C ALA A 8 5.84 12.97 17.44
N VAL A 9 4.83 12.99 18.31
CA VAL A 9 3.66 13.88 18.16
C VAL A 9 3.84 15.07 19.11
N LEU A 10 4.31 16.18 18.58
CA LEU A 10 4.71 17.38 19.35
C LEU A 10 3.69 18.51 19.26
N ARG A 11 2.79 18.47 18.27
CA ARG A 11 1.75 19.51 18.03
C ARG A 11 2.33 20.93 17.94
N LEU A 12 3.44 21.12 17.21
CA LEU A 12 4.09 22.42 16.99
C LEU A 12 3.12 23.51 16.52
N GLY A 13 2.13 23.16 15.68
CA GLY A 13 1.13 24.10 15.16
C GLY A 13 -0.08 24.33 16.06
N LYS A 14 -0.12 23.80 17.29
CA LYS A 14 -1.26 24.04 18.20
C LYS A 14 -1.29 25.51 18.63
N GLY A 15 -2.46 26.16 18.48
CA GLY A 15 -2.64 27.57 18.81
C GLY A 15 -2.02 28.55 17.81
N LEU A 16 -1.45 28.08 16.71
CA LEU A 16 -0.84 28.93 15.67
C LEU A 16 -1.84 29.93 15.07
N THR A 17 -3.08 29.52 14.87
CA THR A 17 -4.14 30.38 14.32
C THR A 17 -4.41 31.61 15.20
N ALA A 18 -4.34 31.46 16.51
CA ALA A 18 -4.60 32.56 17.47
C ALA A 18 -3.35 33.40 17.72
N SER A 19 -2.17 32.78 17.84
CA SER A 19 -0.93 33.44 18.28
C SER A 19 -0.05 33.92 17.12
N GLY A 20 -0.24 33.33 15.88
CA GLY A 20 0.69 33.51 14.76
C GLY A 20 2.07 32.88 14.99
N ARG A 21 2.24 32.07 16.08
CA ARG A 21 3.53 31.50 16.48
C ARG A 21 3.45 30.01 16.73
N LEU A 22 4.54 29.30 16.50
CA LEU A 22 4.69 27.91 16.91
C LEU A 22 4.45 27.79 18.42
N ASN A 23 3.90 26.66 18.84
CA ASN A 23 3.73 26.34 20.26
C ASN A 23 5.10 26.33 20.98
N GLU A 24 5.37 27.31 21.76
CA GLU A 24 6.66 27.52 22.44
C GLU A 24 7.07 26.29 23.28
N SER A 25 6.11 25.68 23.99
CA SER A 25 6.38 24.49 24.82
C SER A 25 6.78 23.25 24.02
N ALA A 26 6.52 23.24 22.68
CA ALA A 26 6.85 22.12 21.79
C ALA A 26 8.20 22.32 21.07
N ILE A 27 8.78 23.52 21.07
CA ILE A 27 10.01 23.83 20.33
C ILE A 27 11.20 22.99 20.85
N GLU A 28 11.50 23.07 22.13
CA GLU A 28 12.65 22.38 22.71
C GLU A 28 12.52 20.83 22.61
N PRO A 29 11.34 20.23 22.89
CA PRO A 29 11.12 18.83 22.58
C PRO A 29 11.34 18.48 21.10
N ALA A 30 10.94 19.36 20.16
CA ALA A 30 11.15 19.14 18.74
C ALA A 30 12.64 19.14 18.37
N LEU A 31 13.41 20.07 18.88
CA LEU A 31 14.85 20.13 18.66
C LEU A 31 15.56 18.85 19.16
N ARG A 32 15.19 18.36 20.36
CA ARG A 32 15.73 17.08 20.88
C ARG A 32 15.40 15.90 19.97
N VAL A 33 14.17 15.85 19.44
CA VAL A 33 13.76 14.79 18.48
C VAL A 33 14.57 14.90 17.19
N MET A 34 14.83 16.10 16.66
CA MET A 34 15.66 16.29 15.46
C MET A 34 17.10 15.80 15.68
N VAL A 35 17.71 16.13 16.83
CA VAL A 35 19.05 15.62 17.20
C VAL A 35 19.06 14.09 17.24
N ARG A 36 18.04 13.46 17.84
CA ARG A 36 17.89 12.02 17.85
C ARG A 36 17.79 11.45 16.45
N TYR A 37 16.98 12.03 15.57
CA TYR A 37 16.84 11.55 14.18
C TYR A 37 18.16 11.66 13.43
N GLY A 38 18.93 12.73 13.62
CA GLY A 38 20.26 12.85 13.04
C GLY A 38 21.23 11.79 13.56
N ALA A 39 21.18 11.46 14.85
CA ALA A 39 21.99 10.40 15.43
C ALA A 39 21.61 9.01 14.85
N VAL A 40 20.32 8.73 14.73
CA VAL A 40 19.81 7.48 14.13
C VAL A 40 20.24 7.38 12.66
N ALA A 41 20.07 8.44 11.86
CA ALA A 41 20.46 8.46 10.46
C ALA A 41 21.96 8.13 10.28
N ARG A 42 22.83 8.77 11.07
CA ARG A 42 24.27 8.49 11.06
C ARG A 42 24.60 7.05 11.49
N ALA A 43 23.98 6.56 12.56
CA ALA A 43 24.20 5.21 13.06
C ALA A 43 23.76 4.12 12.06
N MET A 44 22.75 4.44 11.23
CA MET A 44 22.26 3.56 10.17
C MET A 44 23.01 3.72 8.83
N GLY A 45 24.03 4.57 8.76
CA GLY A 45 24.79 4.80 7.54
C GLY A 45 23.98 5.46 6.42
N ALA A 46 23.01 6.34 6.75
CA ALA A 46 22.23 7.03 5.74
C ALA A 46 23.14 7.95 4.91
N GLU A 47 23.15 7.77 3.59
CA GLU A 47 23.93 8.58 2.65
C GLU A 47 23.31 9.97 2.45
N THR A 48 21.99 10.06 2.56
CA THR A 48 21.25 11.32 2.42
C THR A 48 20.34 11.52 3.62
N PHE A 49 20.40 12.71 4.23
CA PHE A 49 19.52 13.11 5.30
C PHE A 49 19.07 14.55 5.05
N GLU A 50 17.77 14.81 5.05
CA GLU A 50 17.18 16.12 4.83
C GLU A 50 15.99 16.32 5.77
N VAL A 51 15.80 17.55 6.25
CA VAL A 51 14.66 17.94 7.07
C VAL A 51 13.66 18.70 6.19
N LEU A 52 12.42 18.21 6.13
CA LEU A 52 11.32 18.88 5.45
C LEU A 52 10.36 19.46 6.48
N ALA A 53 10.21 20.78 6.48
CA ALA A 53 9.26 21.51 7.31
C ALA A 53 8.04 21.91 6.45
N THR A 54 6.85 21.88 7.06
CA THR A 54 5.58 22.10 6.37
C THR A 54 4.79 23.25 7.00
N ALA A 55 3.50 23.33 6.74
CA ALA A 55 2.59 24.42 7.08
C ALA A 55 2.83 25.06 8.46
N ALA A 56 3.08 24.28 9.52
CA ALA A 56 3.25 24.85 10.86
C ALA A 56 4.47 25.78 10.95
N VAL A 57 5.61 25.37 10.38
CA VAL A 57 6.85 26.17 10.38
C VAL A 57 6.74 27.30 9.37
N ARG A 58 6.18 27.03 8.20
CA ARG A 58 6.00 28.01 7.12
C ARG A 58 5.16 29.20 7.55
N ASP A 59 4.04 28.94 8.24
CA ASP A 59 3.04 29.96 8.54
C ASP A 59 3.30 30.71 9.87
N ALA A 60 4.25 30.26 10.66
CA ALA A 60 4.56 30.84 11.97
C ALA A 60 5.56 31.99 11.87
N SER A 61 5.30 33.12 12.57
CA SER A 61 6.22 34.28 12.65
C SER A 61 7.58 33.93 13.28
N ASN A 62 7.63 32.92 14.17
CA ASN A 62 8.88 32.36 14.73
C ASN A 62 9.37 31.11 14.00
N GLY A 63 8.80 30.77 12.82
CA GLY A 63 9.22 29.67 11.99
C GLY A 63 10.68 29.74 11.53
N PRO A 64 11.14 30.91 11.01
CA PRO A 64 12.55 31.10 10.63
C PRO A 64 13.53 30.88 11.80
N ALA A 65 13.19 31.37 13.00
CA ALA A 65 14.01 31.15 14.21
C ALA A 65 14.07 29.66 14.60
N PHE A 66 12.96 28.96 14.48
CA PHE A 66 12.93 27.51 14.70
C PHE A 66 13.79 26.76 13.66
N ALA A 67 13.70 27.12 12.37
CA ALA A 67 14.52 26.53 11.32
C ALA A 67 16.01 26.73 11.58
N ALA A 68 16.43 27.95 11.91
CA ALA A 68 17.81 28.25 12.29
C ALA A 68 18.29 27.44 13.52
N ALA A 69 17.40 27.22 14.52
CA ALA A 69 17.72 26.40 15.69
C ALA A 69 17.90 24.91 15.29
N VAL A 70 17.13 24.39 14.34
CA VAL A 70 17.31 23.02 13.80
C VAL A 70 18.64 22.91 13.07
N GLU A 71 18.97 23.85 12.19
CA GLU A 71 20.23 23.87 11.44
C GLU A 71 21.44 23.93 12.39
N ALA A 72 21.37 24.73 13.45
CA ALA A 72 22.42 24.80 14.46
C ALA A 72 22.62 23.48 15.23
N LYS A 73 21.55 22.68 15.40
CA LYS A 73 21.61 21.36 16.05
C LYS A 73 22.01 20.23 15.10
N LEU A 74 21.83 20.45 13.80
CA LEU A 74 22.11 19.48 12.73
C LEU A 74 23.00 20.11 11.65
N PRO A 75 24.24 20.49 11.97
CA PRO A 75 25.11 21.16 11.02
C PRO A 75 25.36 20.29 9.77
N GLY A 76 25.24 20.90 8.59
CA GLY A 76 25.39 20.21 7.30
C GLY A 76 24.18 19.42 6.83
N VAL A 77 23.08 19.40 7.58
CA VAL A 77 21.83 18.77 7.16
C VAL A 77 20.93 19.84 6.51
N PRO A 78 20.56 19.69 5.23
CA PRO A 78 19.65 20.61 4.57
C PRO A 78 18.28 20.66 5.25
N LEU A 79 17.75 21.87 5.48
CA LEU A 79 16.38 22.07 5.91
C LEU A 79 15.63 22.83 4.82
N ARG A 80 14.50 22.29 4.37
CA ARG A 80 13.60 22.92 3.40
C ARG A 80 12.24 23.17 4.03
N ILE A 81 11.77 24.41 3.91
CA ILE A 81 10.39 24.75 4.26
C ILE A 81 9.58 24.66 2.98
N LEU A 82 8.73 23.65 2.88
CA LEU A 82 7.94 23.37 1.69
C LEU A 82 6.79 24.36 1.53
N SER A 83 6.57 24.85 0.33
CA SER A 83 5.31 25.50 -0.06
C SER A 83 4.18 24.46 -0.14
N GLY A 84 2.92 24.91 -0.06
CA GLY A 84 1.77 24.01 -0.22
C GLY A 84 1.73 23.31 -1.59
N ILE A 85 2.25 23.95 -2.64
CA ILE A 85 2.38 23.36 -3.99
C ILE A 85 3.42 22.22 -3.98
N GLU A 86 4.56 22.43 -3.33
CA GLU A 86 5.60 21.39 -3.19
C GLU A 86 5.09 20.21 -2.32
N GLU A 87 4.35 20.51 -1.24
CA GLU A 87 3.73 19.46 -0.42
C GLU A 87 2.75 18.61 -1.26
N ALA A 88 1.88 19.24 -2.03
CA ALA A 88 0.94 18.55 -2.91
C ALA A 88 1.66 17.71 -3.98
N ALA A 89 2.71 18.26 -4.61
CA ALA A 89 3.50 17.56 -5.62
C ALA A 89 4.21 16.32 -5.03
N LEU A 90 4.88 16.47 -3.88
CA LEU A 90 5.53 15.35 -3.20
C LEU A 90 4.51 14.29 -2.75
N SER A 91 3.37 14.70 -2.21
CA SER A 91 2.32 13.75 -1.81
C SER A 91 1.76 12.99 -3.01
N ALA A 92 1.59 13.64 -4.16
CA ALA A 92 1.16 13.00 -5.39
C ALA A 92 2.18 11.97 -5.91
N GLU A 93 3.46 12.32 -5.91
CA GLU A 93 4.53 11.36 -6.25
C GLU A 93 4.55 10.17 -5.28
N GLY A 94 4.32 10.42 -3.99
CA GLY A 94 4.19 9.36 -2.99
C GLY A 94 2.99 8.46 -3.24
N VAL A 95 1.83 9.02 -3.62
CA VAL A 95 0.66 8.22 -4.02
C VAL A 95 0.99 7.37 -5.25
N ARG A 96 1.60 7.93 -6.29
CA ARG A 96 1.99 7.19 -7.50
C ARG A 96 3.02 6.10 -7.24
N CYS A 97 3.93 6.31 -6.29
CA CYS A 97 4.85 5.26 -5.87
C CYS A 97 4.13 3.98 -5.45
N GLY A 98 2.99 4.13 -4.78
CA GLY A 98 2.19 3.00 -4.31
C GLY A 98 0.97 2.66 -5.17
N ILE A 99 0.52 3.59 -6.00
CA ILE A 99 -0.63 3.48 -6.90
C ILE A 99 -0.25 4.12 -8.23
N PRO A 100 0.53 3.42 -9.08
CA PRO A 100 1.09 4.00 -10.30
C PRO A 100 0.03 4.57 -11.26
N GLU A 101 -1.14 3.96 -11.29
CA GLU A 101 -2.26 4.30 -12.17
C GLU A 101 -3.23 5.31 -11.54
N ALA A 102 -2.81 6.02 -10.47
CA ALA A 102 -3.67 6.94 -9.76
C ALA A 102 -4.14 8.08 -10.69
N ASP A 103 -5.46 8.15 -10.89
CA ASP A 103 -6.16 9.19 -11.65
C ASP A 103 -7.35 9.71 -10.85
N GLY A 104 -7.41 11.03 -10.60
CA GLY A 104 -8.47 11.64 -9.80
C GLY A 104 -8.00 12.82 -8.96
N VAL A 105 -8.39 12.85 -7.70
CA VAL A 105 -8.05 13.93 -6.78
C VAL A 105 -7.26 13.39 -5.60
N LEU A 106 -6.10 13.98 -5.34
CA LEU A 106 -5.34 13.81 -4.09
C LEU A 106 -5.92 14.72 -3.01
N ALA A 107 -5.99 14.25 -1.77
CA ALA A 107 -6.20 15.06 -0.58
C ALA A 107 -5.26 14.59 0.54
N ASP A 108 -4.27 15.41 0.90
CA ASP A 108 -3.35 15.14 2.02
C ASP A 108 -3.67 16.05 3.19
N ILE A 109 -4.16 15.47 4.29
CA ILE A 109 -4.54 16.23 5.48
C ILE A 109 -3.46 16.17 6.55
N GLY A 110 -2.87 17.34 6.81
CA GLY A 110 -1.95 17.57 7.91
C GLY A 110 -2.64 18.10 9.17
N GLY A 111 -1.82 18.62 10.09
CA GLY A 111 -2.33 19.35 11.26
C GLY A 111 -2.76 20.77 10.91
N GLY A 112 -2.00 21.45 10.04
CA GLY A 112 -2.20 22.87 9.70
C GLY A 112 -2.91 23.10 8.37
N SER A 113 -2.75 22.22 7.39
CA SER A 113 -3.24 22.38 6.03
C SER A 113 -3.89 21.12 5.48
N LEU A 114 -4.61 21.30 4.39
CA LEU A 114 -5.08 20.28 3.47
C LEU A 114 -4.52 20.62 2.09
N GLU A 115 -3.68 19.78 1.56
CA GLU A 115 -3.22 19.86 0.20
C GLU A 115 -4.17 19.06 -0.69
N VAL A 116 -4.69 19.69 -1.74
CA VAL A 116 -5.47 19.01 -2.78
C VAL A 116 -4.74 19.12 -4.11
N GLY A 117 -4.76 18.04 -4.90
CA GLY A 117 -4.09 18.01 -6.19
C GLY A 117 -4.87 17.18 -7.20
N ARG A 118 -4.97 17.66 -8.44
CA ARG A 118 -5.52 16.88 -9.54
C ARG A 118 -4.44 15.95 -10.08
N MET A 119 -4.73 14.67 -10.05
CA MET A 119 -3.88 13.60 -10.59
C MET A 119 -4.46 13.12 -11.92
N GLY A 120 -3.59 12.87 -12.86
CA GLY A 120 -3.95 12.39 -14.20
C GLY A 120 -2.79 12.73 -15.15
N GLY A 121 -2.06 11.71 -15.63
CA GLY A 121 -0.79 11.92 -16.36
C GLY A 121 0.40 12.25 -15.44
N PRO A 122 1.57 12.64 -15.99
CA PRO A 122 2.75 12.94 -15.20
C PRO A 122 2.58 14.24 -14.41
N GLY A 123 2.93 14.21 -13.12
CA GLY A 123 2.89 15.37 -12.23
C GLY A 123 1.50 15.68 -11.67
N VAL A 124 1.39 16.80 -10.96
CA VAL A 124 0.12 17.38 -10.48
C VAL A 124 -0.28 18.49 -11.46
N MET A 125 -1.42 18.32 -12.11
CA MET A 125 -1.89 19.28 -13.12
C MET A 125 -2.35 20.60 -12.48
N GLN A 126 -2.99 20.52 -11.32
CA GLN A 126 -3.49 21.64 -10.52
C GLN A 126 -3.41 21.27 -9.05
N SER A 127 -3.07 22.23 -8.19
CA SER A 127 -3.03 22.03 -6.75
C SER A 127 -3.46 23.27 -5.99
N ALA A 128 -3.91 23.04 -4.74
CA ALA A 128 -4.19 24.10 -3.78
C ALA A 128 -3.83 23.61 -2.37
N SER A 129 -3.38 24.55 -1.52
CA SER A 129 -3.22 24.31 -0.09
C SER A 129 -4.21 25.16 0.69
N LEU A 130 -5.01 24.53 1.53
CA LEU A 130 -6.13 25.11 2.25
C LEU A 130 -5.87 25.03 3.75
N GLY A 131 -6.37 26.01 4.51
CA GLY A 131 -6.28 26.06 5.96
C GLY A 131 -7.18 25.07 6.71
N LEU A 132 -7.33 23.86 6.18
CA LEU A 132 -8.25 22.80 6.63
C LEU A 132 -7.57 21.61 7.33
N GLY A 133 -6.29 21.77 7.74
CA GLY A 133 -5.65 20.77 8.61
C GLY A 133 -6.44 20.57 9.90
N VAL A 134 -6.44 19.36 10.44
CA VAL A 134 -7.34 18.98 11.56
C VAL A 134 -7.18 19.83 12.82
N ILE A 135 -5.95 20.26 13.15
CA ILE A 135 -5.69 21.13 14.30
C ILE A 135 -6.17 22.54 14.01
N ARG A 136 -5.81 23.09 12.83
CA ARG A 136 -6.21 24.45 12.42
C ARG A 136 -7.72 24.58 12.29
N LEU A 137 -8.41 23.59 11.71
CA LEU A 137 -9.86 23.61 11.59
C LEU A 137 -10.55 23.54 12.97
N ALA A 138 -10.03 22.73 13.89
CA ALA A 138 -10.50 22.68 15.27
C ALA A 138 -10.33 24.04 15.99
N ASP A 139 -9.16 24.67 15.86
CA ASP A 139 -8.88 25.98 16.44
C ASP A 139 -9.79 27.07 15.86
N ARG A 140 -9.97 27.12 14.52
CA ARG A 140 -10.82 28.12 13.82
C ARG A 140 -12.30 27.98 14.14
N SER A 141 -12.76 26.74 14.33
CA SER A 141 -14.17 26.46 14.64
C SER A 141 -14.47 26.50 16.13
N GLY A 142 -13.45 26.53 17.00
CA GLY A 142 -13.64 26.32 18.44
C GLY A 142 -14.15 24.93 18.79
N GLY A 143 -13.93 23.96 17.90
CA GLY A 143 -14.47 22.60 18.02
C GLY A 143 -15.95 22.44 17.63
N ASP A 144 -16.63 23.53 17.23
CA ASP A 144 -18.02 23.48 16.78
C ASP A 144 -18.12 22.83 15.39
N VAL A 145 -18.97 21.81 15.28
CA VAL A 145 -19.14 20.99 14.07
C VAL A 145 -19.79 21.81 12.93
N LEU A 146 -20.77 22.67 13.24
CA LEU A 146 -21.46 23.45 12.21
C LEU A 146 -20.54 24.52 11.64
N ARG A 147 -19.78 25.19 12.51
CA ARG A 147 -18.79 26.18 12.11
C ARG A 147 -17.64 25.56 11.32
N ALA A 148 -17.12 24.40 11.76
CA ALA A 148 -16.09 23.66 11.03
C ALA A 148 -16.56 23.25 9.63
N ARG A 149 -17.80 22.81 9.53
CA ARG A 149 -18.44 22.47 8.25
C ARG A 149 -18.55 23.68 7.31
N ALA A 150 -19.00 24.83 7.81
CA ALA A 150 -19.11 26.05 7.01
C ALA A 150 -17.74 26.53 6.51
N ILE A 151 -16.71 26.49 7.39
CA ILE A 151 -15.34 26.83 7.02
C ILE A 151 -14.81 25.90 5.93
N ALA A 152 -14.98 24.59 6.08
CA ALA A 152 -14.50 23.60 5.10
C ALA A 152 -15.22 23.76 3.75
N GLU A 153 -16.51 24.05 3.75
CA GLU A 153 -17.30 24.27 2.54
C GLU A 153 -16.80 25.52 1.79
N ALA A 154 -16.67 26.64 2.47
CA ALA A 154 -16.24 27.90 1.89
C ALA A 154 -14.81 27.82 1.27
N GLU A 155 -13.85 27.15 1.95
CA GLU A 155 -12.49 27.00 1.40
C GLU A 155 -12.45 26.05 0.21
N LEU A 156 -13.19 24.94 0.24
CA LEU A 156 -13.24 24.00 -0.88
C LEU A 156 -13.96 24.58 -2.10
N GLU A 157 -14.93 25.48 -1.91
CA GLU A 157 -15.59 26.19 -3.01
C GLU A 157 -14.65 27.10 -3.80
N CYS A 158 -13.62 27.65 -3.15
CA CYS A 158 -12.59 28.46 -3.81
C CYS A 158 -11.75 27.66 -4.81
N VAL A 159 -11.72 26.33 -4.67
CA VAL A 159 -10.98 25.44 -5.58
C VAL A 159 -11.89 24.98 -6.72
N ARG A 160 -11.89 25.76 -7.80
CA ARG A 160 -12.86 25.61 -8.89
C ARG A 160 -12.76 24.31 -9.68
N TRP A 161 -11.59 23.70 -9.74
CA TRP A 161 -11.33 22.46 -10.50
C TRP A 161 -11.69 21.16 -9.74
N LEU A 162 -12.02 21.22 -8.44
CA LEU A 162 -12.37 20.00 -7.69
C LEU A 162 -13.50 19.17 -8.32
N PRO A 163 -14.55 19.76 -8.91
CA PRO A 163 -15.61 19.00 -9.60
C PRO A 163 -15.12 18.18 -10.80
N ASP A 164 -13.94 18.49 -11.36
CA ASP A 164 -13.34 17.69 -12.43
C ASP A 164 -12.92 16.28 -11.95
N GLY A 165 -12.98 16.04 -10.63
CA GLY A 165 -12.80 14.73 -10.00
C GLY A 165 -14.04 13.83 -10.03
N ALA A 166 -15.16 14.30 -10.65
CA ALA A 166 -16.38 13.50 -10.75
C ALA A 166 -16.11 12.15 -11.43
N GLU A 167 -16.75 11.10 -10.89
CA GLU A 167 -16.59 9.69 -11.35
C GLU A 167 -15.15 9.15 -11.30
N ARG A 168 -14.22 9.87 -10.68
CA ARG A 168 -12.83 9.45 -10.46
C ARG A 168 -12.61 9.06 -8.99
N ASP A 169 -11.39 8.64 -8.67
CA ASP A 169 -11.02 8.26 -7.31
C ASP A 169 -10.55 9.48 -6.50
N LEU A 170 -10.84 9.47 -5.18
CA LEU A 170 -10.29 10.41 -4.22
C LEU A 170 -9.23 9.71 -3.38
N TYR A 171 -7.96 10.10 -3.58
CA TYR A 171 -6.81 9.51 -2.88
C TYR A 171 -6.55 10.26 -1.57
N LEU A 172 -6.67 9.55 -0.44
CA LEU A 172 -6.56 10.11 0.88
C LEU A 172 -5.20 9.82 1.50
N VAL A 173 -4.47 10.86 1.85
CA VAL A 173 -3.17 10.84 2.52
C VAL A 173 -3.27 11.54 3.87
N GLY A 174 -2.35 11.27 4.76
CA GLY A 174 -2.28 11.90 6.07
C GLY A 174 -2.77 11.01 7.20
N GLY A 175 -2.29 11.33 8.39
CA GLY A 175 -2.50 10.49 9.57
C GLY A 175 -3.93 10.46 10.07
N ALA A 176 -4.68 11.55 9.90
CA ALA A 176 -6.08 11.65 10.32
C ALA A 176 -6.99 10.83 9.39
N PHE A 177 -6.82 10.94 8.07
CA PHE A 177 -7.56 10.10 7.13
C PHE A 177 -7.26 8.60 7.31
N ARG A 178 -5.99 8.24 7.55
CA ARG A 178 -5.64 6.84 7.86
C ARG A 178 -6.30 6.33 9.15
N ALA A 179 -6.59 7.20 10.10
CA ALA A 179 -7.33 6.81 11.30
C ALA A 179 -8.80 6.51 11.00
N LEU A 180 -9.45 7.26 10.08
CA LEU A 180 -10.81 6.95 9.61
C LEU A 180 -10.87 5.55 8.97
N ALA A 181 -9.90 5.22 8.10
CA ALA A 181 -9.81 3.89 7.49
C ALA A 181 -9.76 2.77 8.53
N ARG A 182 -8.87 2.90 9.53
CA ARG A 182 -8.72 1.88 10.57
C ARG A 182 -9.98 1.68 11.41
N VAL A 183 -10.69 2.77 11.73
CA VAL A 183 -11.97 2.67 12.44
C VAL A 183 -12.99 1.91 11.59
N HIS A 184 -13.05 2.18 10.28
CA HIS A 184 -13.95 1.47 9.38
C HIS A 184 -13.57 0.00 9.25
N MET A 185 -12.29 -0.33 9.04
CA MET A 185 -11.81 -1.71 8.93
C MET A 185 -12.24 -2.55 10.14
N VAL A 186 -12.10 -2.00 11.36
CA VAL A 186 -12.51 -2.71 12.57
C VAL A 186 -14.03 -2.90 12.64
N ARG A 187 -14.81 -1.85 12.31
CA ARG A 187 -16.28 -1.94 12.26
C ARG A 187 -16.79 -2.96 11.26
N ALA A 188 -16.19 -2.96 10.07
CA ALA A 188 -16.56 -3.85 8.97
C ALA A 188 -15.95 -5.25 9.09
N GLN A 189 -15.21 -5.54 10.18
CA GLN A 189 -14.44 -6.79 10.32
C GLN A 189 -13.62 -7.12 9.07
N TYR A 190 -13.00 -6.09 8.48
CA TYR A 190 -12.27 -6.23 7.23
C TYR A 190 -11.07 -7.17 7.41
N PRO A 191 -10.83 -8.12 6.49
CA PRO A 191 -9.89 -9.23 6.69
C PRO A 191 -8.41 -8.82 6.76
N LEU A 192 -8.07 -7.60 6.28
CA LEU A 192 -6.71 -7.08 6.33
C LEU A 192 -6.62 -5.78 7.12
N ASN A 193 -5.63 -5.65 8.00
CA ASN A 193 -5.34 -4.38 8.68
C ASN A 193 -4.22 -3.60 7.97
N ILE A 194 -4.37 -3.39 6.66
CA ILE A 194 -3.45 -2.64 5.79
C ILE A 194 -4.21 -1.44 5.22
N VAL A 195 -3.78 -0.22 5.56
CA VAL A 195 -4.47 1.01 5.11
C VAL A 195 -4.17 1.35 3.65
N HIS A 196 -2.97 1.00 3.16
CA HIS A 196 -2.58 1.26 1.78
C HIS A 196 -3.45 0.48 0.81
N HIS A 197 -4.02 1.14 -0.20
CA HIS A 197 -5.04 0.60 -1.11
C HIS A 197 -6.38 0.20 -0.47
N TYR A 198 -6.62 0.51 0.80
CA TYR A 198 -7.97 0.35 1.33
C TYR A 198 -8.93 1.25 0.57
N THR A 199 -10.04 0.70 0.11
CA THR A 199 -10.97 1.39 -0.79
C THR A 199 -12.38 1.29 -0.25
N LEU A 200 -13.12 2.40 -0.31
CA LEU A 200 -14.55 2.44 -0.03
C LEU A 200 -15.27 3.15 -1.15
N GLU A 201 -16.41 2.62 -1.57
CA GLU A 201 -17.34 3.30 -2.43
C GLU A 201 -17.85 4.58 -1.75
N ARG A 202 -18.28 5.54 -2.56
CA ARG A 202 -18.71 6.87 -2.12
C ARG A 202 -19.69 6.84 -0.94
N ASP A 203 -20.73 6.02 -1.04
CA ASP A 203 -21.79 5.99 -0.04
C ASP A 203 -21.31 5.44 1.30
N ALA A 204 -20.49 4.39 1.29
CA ALA A 204 -19.86 3.85 2.50
C ALA A 204 -18.90 4.87 3.13
N ALA A 205 -18.15 5.62 2.32
CA ALA A 205 -17.27 6.68 2.82
C ALA A 205 -18.06 7.87 3.41
N LEU A 206 -19.20 8.23 2.83
CA LEU A 206 -20.11 9.24 3.39
C LEU A 206 -20.76 8.79 4.70
N GLU A 207 -21.14 7.52 4.80
CA GLU A 207 -21.65 6.91 6.03
C GLU A 207 -20.60 6.95 7.14
N LEU A 208 -19.37 6.48 6.84
CA LEU A 208 -18.24 6.53 7.76
C LEU A 208 -18.02 7.95 8.28
N ALA A 209 -17.91 8.92 7.37
CA ALA A 209 -17.72 10.32 7.73
C ALA A 209 -18.87 10.84 8.60
N SER A 210 -20.11 10.54 8.25
CA SER A 210 -21.29 10.97 9.03
C SER A 210 -21.29 10.41 10.45
N HIS A 211 -20.87 9.17 10.61
CA HIS A 211 -20.76 8.52 11.92
C HIS A 211 -19.68 9.16 12.82
N LEU A 212 -18.60 9.68 12.24
CA LEU A 212 -17.43 10.19 12.98
C LEU A 212 -17.40 11.71 13.13
N VAL A 213 -18.36 12.45 12.55
CA VAL A 213 -18.48 13.93 12.70
C VAL A 213 -18.86 14.32 14.13
N LEU A 214 -19.66 13.51 14.83
CA LEU A 214 -20.12 13.87 16.17
C LEU A 214 -19.00 13.72 17.19
N PRO A 215 -18.74 14.77 18.03
CA PRO A 215 -17.81 14.67 19.12
C PRO A 215 -18.28 13.58 20.10
N ARG A 216 -17.43 12.68 20.48
CA ARG A 216 -17.73 11.67 21.50
C ARG A 216 -17.34 12.19 22.87
N LYS A 217 -18.28 12.09 23.83
CA LYS A 217 -18.02 12.44 25.22
C LYS A 217 -17.12 11.39 25.84
N GLY A 218 -16.00 11.83 26.40
CA GLY A 218 -15.05 10.97 27.12
C GLY A 218 -14.07 10.23 26.22
N ALA A 219 -13.05 9.65 26.84
CA ALA A 219 -12.00 8.85 26.16
C ALA A 219 -12.53 7.46 25.73
N GLU A 220 -13.70 7.38 25.07
CA GLU A 220 -14.12 6.14 24.43
C GLU A 220 -13.05 5.68 23.47
N ARG A 221 -12.46 4.52 23.76
CA ARG A 221 -11.54 3.86 22.83
C ARG A 221 -12.32 3.48 21.60
N LEU A 222 -12.13 4.23 20.52
CA LEU A 222 -12.50 3.73 19.21
C LEU A 222 -11.50 2.65 18.82
N ALA A 223 -11.98 1.42 18.67
CA ALA A 223 -11.17 0.33 18.16
C ALA A 223 -10.56 0.75 16.81
N GLY A 224 -9.30 0.40 16.58
CA GLY A 224 -8.57 0.76 15.37
C GLY A 224 -7.81 2.10 15.44
N THR A 225 -7.98 2.93 16.49
CA THR A 225 -7.24 4.19 16.60
C THR A 225 -6.67 4.44 17.98
N SER A 226 -5.63 5.29 18.07
CA SER A 226 -5.05 5.71 19.35
C SER A 226 -5.86 6.84 19.97
N ARG A 227 -5.87 6.94 21.31
CA ARG A 227 -6.54 8.04 22.04
C ARG A 227 -6.20 9.43 21.48
N ARG A 228 -4.94 9.66 21.13
CA ARG A 228 -4.47 10.94 20.58
C ARG A 228 -5.06 11.30 19.23
N ARG A 229 -5.54 10.31 18.47
CA ARG A 229 -6.14 10.49 17.15
C ARG A 229 -7.66 10.64 17.21
N VAL A 230 -8.30 10.20 18.30
CA VAL A 230 -9.76 10.32 18.45
C VAL A 230 -10.21 11.79 18.37
N GLU A 231 -9.41 12.71 18.91
CA GLU A 231 -9.70 14.15 18.87
C GLU A 231 -9.65 14.74 17.45
N ASP A 232 -8.83 14.17 16.55
CA ASP A 232 -8.66 14.64 15.17
C ASP A 232 -9.78 14.12 14.24
N LEU A 233 -10.48 13.02 14.63
CA LEU A 233 -11.43 12.33 13.76
C LEU A 233 -12.62 13.18 13.30
N PRO A 234 -13.28 13.97 14.15
CA PRO A 234 -14.42 14.78 13.72
C PRO A 234 -14.04 15.77 12.61
N MET A 235 -12.90 16.44 12.74
CA MET A 235 -12.43 17.39 11.73
C MET A 235 -12.06 16.71 10.43
N ALA A 236 -11.35 15.58 10.49
CA ALA A 236 -11.04 14.76 9.31
C ALA A 236 -12.31 14.24 8.61
N ALA A 237 -13.31 13.82 9.38
CA ALA A 237 -14.60 13.36 8.85
C ALA A 237 -15.39 14.49 8.16
N ILE A 238 -15.40 15.70 8.75
CA ILE A 238 -16.01 16.88 8.13
C ILE A 238 -15.34 17.17 6.78
N VAL A 239 -14.00 17.22 6.75
CA VAL A 239 -13.24 17.49 5.54
C VAL A 239 -13.50 16.41 4.48
N LEU A 240 -13.45 15.13 4.84
CA LEU A 240 -13.75 14.01 3.92
C LEU A 240 -15.16 14.15 3.32
N ARG A 241 -16.16 14.42 4.15
CA ARG A 241 -17.54 14.57 3.69
C ARG A 241 -17.71 15.74 2.72
N ARG A 242 -17.01 16.87 2.97
CA ARG A 242 -17.06 18.03 2.06
C ARG A 242 -16.29 17.77 0.76
N LEU A 243 -15.13 17.13 0.83
CA LEU A 243 -14.38 16.70 -0.34
C LEU A 243 -15.22 15.80 -1.25
N LEU A 244 -15.82 14.75 -0.71
CA LEU A 244 -16.69 13.83 -1.48
C LEU A 244 -17.84 14.56 -2.18
N ARG A 245 -18.46 15.54 -1.51
CA ARG A 245 -19.53 16.34 -2.11
C ARG A 245 -19.01 17.25 -3.20
N ARG A 246 -17.85 17.89 -2.98
CA ARG A 246 -17.29 18.86 -3.91
C ARG A 246 -16.66 18.22 -5.13
N THR A 247 -15.97 17.08 -4.97
CA THR A 247 -15.31 16.38 -6.08
C THR A 247 -16.26 15.53 -6.90
N GLY A 248 -17.35 15.04 -6.33
CA GLY A 248 -18.18 14.03 -7.01
C GLY A 248 -17.49 12.67 -7.19
N ALA A 249 -16.39 12.42 -6.48
CA ALA A 249 -15.62 11.19 -6.60
C ALA A 249 -16.49 9.94 -6.35
N ARG A 250 -16.29 8.90 -7.16
CA ARG A 250 -17.04 7.63 -7.06
C ARG A 250 -16.65 6.81 -5.83
N ARG A 251 -15.37 6.85 -5.44
CA ARG A 251 -14.82 6.11 -4.30
C ARG A 251 -13.63 6.82 -3.69
N VAL A 252 -13.26 6.40 -2.49
CA VAL A 252 -12.05 6.84 -1.80
C VAL A 252 -11.03 5.72 -1.74
N VAL A 253 -9.75 6.05 -1.92
CA VAL A 253 -8.61 5.12 -1.84
C VAL A 253 -7.60 5.69 -0.86
N TRP A 254 -7.27 4.94 0.19
CA TRP A 254 -6.27 5.39 1.16
C TRP A 254 -4.85 5.03 0.76
N SER A 255 -3.97 6.02 0.81
CA SER A 255 -2.53 5.81 0.63
C SER A 255 -1.79 5.87 1.97
N ALA A 256 -0.92 4.90 2.21
CA ALA A 256 0.07 4.98 3.28
C ALA A 256 1.23 5.89 2.90
N ASN A 257 1.46 6.05 1.60
CA ASN A 257 2.52 6.86 1.03
C ASN A 257 2.08 8.32 0.88
N GLY A 258 3.04 9.24 0.97
CA GLY A 258 2.83 10.67 0.86
C GLY A 258 4.15 11.40 0.65
N ILE A 259 4.33 12.57 1.28
CA ILE A 259 5.51 13.47 1.09
C ILE A 259 6.85 12.71 1.17
N ARG A 260 7.04 11.81 2.13
CA ARG A 260 8.32 11.10 2.34
C ARG A 260 8.65 10.16 1.18
N GLU A 261 7.67 9.42 0.72
CA GLU A 261 7.83 8.50 -0.39
C GLU A 261 8.01 9.30 -1.71
N GLY A 262 7.31 10.42 -1.88
CA GLY A 262 7.53 11.34 -3.00
C GLY A 262 8.93 11.97 -3.00
N TRP A 263 9.40 12.38 -1.82
CA TRP A 263 10.77 12.86 -1.67
C TRP A 263 11.82 11.79 -2.07
N PHE A 264 11.58 10.55 -1.69
CA PHE A 264 12.42 9.41 -2.08
C PHE A 264 12.36 9.17 -3.59
N MET A 265 11.16 9.18 -4.19
CA MET A 265 10.98 8.98 -5.63
C MET A 265 11.74 10.00 -6.47
N GLN A 266 11.85 11.25 -6.03
CA GLN A 266 12.61 12.27 -6.74
C GLN A 266 14.12 11.99 -6.81
N ARG A 267 14.64 11.11 -5.96
CA ARG A 267 16.07 10.74 -5.88
C ARG A 267 16.41 9.48 -6.65
N LEU A 268 15.41 8.75 -7.09
CA LEU A 268 15.62 7.60 -7.95
C LEU A 268 15.94 8.05 -9.38
N SER A 269 16.78 7.30 -10.06
CA SER A 269 17.03 7.47 -11.49
C SER A 269 15.73 7.23 -12.29
N ALA A 270 15.69 7.72 -13.52
CA ALA A 270 14.56 7.48 -14.42
C ALA A 270 14.35 5.97 -14.67
N GLU A 271 15.44 5.21 -14.78
CA GLU A 271 15.41 3.75 -14.94
C GLU A 271 14.77 3.07 -13.72
N GLU A 272 15.18 3.43 -12.50
CA GLU A 272 14.60 2.85 -11.27
C GLU A 272 13.12 3.19 -11.11
N ARG A 273 12.72 4.40 -11.46
CA ARG A 273 11.30 4.83 -11.41
C ARG A 273 10.43 4.12 -12.43
N SER A 274 11.00 3.69 -13.56
CA SER A 274 10.25 2.97 -14.61
C SER A 274 10.05 1.49 -14.31
N ARG A 275 10.75 0.91 -13.32
CA ARG A 275 10.59 -0.50 -12.95
C ARG A 275 9.21 -0.77 -12.38
N ASP A 276 8.64 -1.90 -12.77
CA ASP A 276 7.40 -2.38 -12.16
C ASP A 276 7.62 -2.66 -10.67
N ALA A 277 6.93 -1.92 -9.82
CA ALA A 277 7.14 -1.99 -8.37
C ALA A 277 6.67 -3.32 -7.76
N VAL A 278 5.68 -3.99 -8.36
CA VAL A 278 5.19 -5.31 -7.92
C VAL A 278 6.25 -6.36 -8.20
N LEU A 279 6.78 -6.37 -9.44
CA LEU A 279 7.81 -7.32 -9.84
C LEU A 279 9.13 -7.08 -9.10
N ALA A 280 9.55 -5.82 -8.97
CA ALA A 280 10.74 -5.48 -8.20
C ALA A 280 10.64 -5.93 -6.73
N GLY A 281 9.46 -5.75 -6.12
CA GLY A 281 9.19 -6.24 -4.77
C GLY A 281 9.20 -7.77 -4.65
N ALA A 282 8.60 -8.47 -5.61
CA ALA A 282 8.60 -9.93 -5.66
C ALA A 282 10.02 -10.51 -5.85
N GLN A 283 10.81 -9.92 -6.74
CA GLN A 283 12.21 -10.28 -6.97
C GLN A 283 13.09 -10.05 -5.73
N GLU A 284 12.87 -8.95 -5.00
CA GLU A 284 13.59 -8.67 -3.76
C GLU A 284 13.30 -9.72 -2.68
N ILE A 285 12.03 -10.15 -2.57
CA ILE A 285 11.64 -11.23 -1.65
C ILE A 285 12.25 -12.55 -2.10
N ALA A 286 12.23 -12.86 -3.40
CA ALA A 286 12.85 -14.05 -3.94
C ALA A 286 14.35 -14.12 -3.64
N ARG A 287 15.07 -13.01 -3.76
CA ARG A 287 16.50 -12.93 -3.40
C ARG A 287 16.77 -13.21 -1.93
N ARG A 288 15.85 -12.87 -1.02
CA ARG A 288 16.01 -13.08 0.43
C ARG A 288 15.65 -14.48 0.89
N TYR A 289 14.62 -15.08 0.28
CA TYR A 289 14.01 -16.30 0.78
C TYR A 289 14.04 -17.46 -0.21
N GLY A 290 14.22 -17.20 -1.50
CA GLY A 290 14.28 -18.22 -2.53
C GLY A 290 15.68 -18.87 -2.64
N ARG A 291 15.71 -20.07 -3.23
CA ARG A 291 16.95 -20.86 -3.42
C ARG A 291 17.66 -20.57 -4.75
N ASP A 292 16.91 -20.34 -5.83
CA ASP A 292 17.46 -20.07 -7.16
C ASP A 292 16.63 -19.03 -7.93
N ASN A 293 17.22 -17.87 -8.20
CA ASN A 293 16.60 -16.78 -8.94
C ASN A 293 16.47 -17.01 -10.44
N ARG A 294 17.01 -18.10 -10.99
CA ARG A 294 16.86 -18.50 -12.41
C ARG A 294 15.58 -19.30 -12.64
N LEU A 295 15.02 -19.91 -11.59
CA LEU A 295 13.82 -20.73 -11.69
C LEU A 295 12.53 -19.93 -12.02
N PRO A 296 12.26 -18.74 -11.45
CA PRO A 296 11.03 -18.00 -11.68
C PRO A 296 10.74 -17.69 -13.16
N PRO A 297 11.69 -17.25 -14.01
CA PRO A 297 11.44 -17.09 -15.46
C PRO A 297 11.09 -18.40 -16.15
N ALA A 298 11.70 -19.52 -15.76
CA ALA A 298 11.36 -20.83 -16.31
C ALA A 298 9.95 -21.29 -15.91
N LEU A 299 9.53 -21.04 -14.65
CA LEU A 299 8.17 -21.28 -14.18
C LEU A 299 7.14 -20.44 -14.94
N LEU A 300 7.47 -19.17 -15.22
CA LEU A 300 6.60 -18.28 -16.00
C LEU A 300 6.33 -18.85 -17.40
N THR A 301 7.35 -19.32 -18.10
CA THR A 301 7.23 -19.98 -19.40
C THR A 301 6.48 -21.30 -19.28
N TRP A 302 6.82 -22.12 -18.29
CA TRP A 302 6.24 -23.44 -18.09
C TRP A 302 4.74 -23.40 -17.78
N THR A 303 4.27 -22.39 -17.05
CA THR A 303 2.85 -22.20 -16.70
C THR A 303 2.02 -21.53 -17.81
N ALA A 304 2.64 -20.94 -18.83
CA ALA A 304 1.95 -20.16 -19.86
C ALA A 304 0.80 -20.91 -20.58
N PRO A 305 0.92 -22.22 -20.92
CA PRO A 305 -0.18 -22.94 -21.57
C PRO A 305 -1.49 -23.02 -20.77
N LEU A 306 -1.43 -22.83 -19.44
CA LEU A 306 -2.60 -22.82 -18.56
C LEU A 306 -3.38 -21.51 -18.63
N PHE A 307 -2.79 -20.46 -19.18
CA PHE A 307 -3.32 -19.10 -19.19
C PHE A 307 -3.21 -18.48 -20.58
N PRO A 308 -3.92 -19.05 -21.59
CA PRO A 308 -3.80 -18.61 -22.97
C PRO A 308 -4.36 -17.18 -23.20
N ILE A 309 -5.23 -16.72 -22.31
CA ILE A 309 -5.81 -15.39 -22.35
C ILE A 309 -5.61 -14.75 -20.98
N GLU A 310 -4.82 -13.68 -20.94
CA GLU A 310 -4.52 -12.90 -19.73
C GLU A 310 -4.57 -11.40 -20.03
N THR A 311 -5.10 -10.64 -19.11
CA THR A 311 -4.87 -9.20 -19.10
C THR A 311 -3.42 -8.90 -18.67
N ALA A 312 -2.91 -7.72 -18.99
CA ALA A 312 -1.57 -7.30 -18.55
C ALA A 312 -1.40 -7.38 -17.01
N SER A 313 -2.45 -7.07 -16.25
CA SER A 313 -2.44 -7.16 -14.78
C SER A 313 -2.36 -8.61 -14.30
N GLU A 314 -3.09 -9.53 -14.92
CA GLU A 314 -3.06 -10.95 -14.59
C GLU A 314 -1.71 -11.59 -14.92
N ALA A 315 -1.14 -11.28 -16.09
CA ALA A 315 0.19 -11.74 -16.47
C ALA A 315 1.26 -11.25 -15.48
N ARG A 316 1.21 -9.98 -15.08
CA ARG A 316 2.08 -9.41 -14.06
C ARG A 316 1.97 -10.13 -12.73
N LEU A 317 0.75 -10.43 -12.26
CA LEU A 317 0.54 -11.18 -11.01
C LEU A 317 1.01 -12.63 -11.11
N ARG A 318 0.87 -13.28 -12.27
CA ARG A 318 1.41 -14.63 -12.52
C ARG A 318 2.94 -14.62 -12.46
N GLU A 319 3.58 -13.64 -13.06
CA GLU A 319 5.03 -13.47 -12.96
C GLU A 319 5.48 -13.24 -11.51
N ALA A 320 4.81 -12.32 -10.78
CA ALA A 320 5.09 -12.07 -9.37
C ALA A 320 4.93 -13.34 -8.52
N ALA A 321 3.90 -14.16 -8.79
CA ALA A 321 3.69 -15.43 -8.10
C ALA A 321 4.82 -16.44 -8.36
N CYS A 322 5.35 -16.50 -9.61
CA CYS A 322 6.52 -17.33 -9.91
C CYS A 322 7.74 -16.88 -9.09
N TRP A 323 8.00 -15.58 -8.97
CA TRP A 323 9.07 -15.05 -8.12
C TRP A 323 8.87 -15.39 -6.63
N LEU A 324 7.64 -15.31 -6.13
CA LEU A 324 7.30 -15.57 -4.73
C LEU A 324 7.18 -17.07 -4.37
N SER A 325 7.17 -17.95 -5.37
CA SER A 325 6.83 -19.37 -5.21
C SER A 325 7.76 -20.16 -4.29
N ASP A 326 8.99 -19.69 -4.07
CA ASP A 326 9.96 -20.35 -3.19
C ASP A 326 10.17 -19.67 -1.82
N THR A 327 9.30 -18.72 -1.48
CA THR A 327 9.41 -17.87 -0.28
C THR A 327 9.40 -18.66 1.04
N GLY A 328 8.79 -19.84 1.08
CA GLY A 328 8.75 -20.74 2.24
C GLY A 328 9.76 -21.89 2.18
N ALA A 329 10.79 -21.80 1.31
CA ALA A 329 11.74 -22.91 1.10
C ALA A 329 12.54 -23.30 2.38
N HIS A 330 12.79 -22.33 3.24
CA HIS A 330 13.56 -22.50 4.48
C HIS A 330 12.69 -22.67 5.73
N ASP A 331 11.35 -22.60 5.57
CA ASP A 331 10.43 -22.79 6.69
C ASP A 331 10.21 -24.30 6.96
N HIS A 332 9.85 -24.62 8.21
CA HIS A 332 9.56 -26.00 8.61
C HIS A 332 8.38 -26.56 7.79
N PRO A 333 8.44 -27.79 7.25
CA PRO A 333 7.43 -28.37 6.37
C PRO A 333 5.98 -28.27 6.90
N GLU A 334 5.77 -28.49 8.18
CA GLU A 334 4.44 -28.46 8.81
C GLU A 334 3.79 -27.06 8.83
N TYR A 335 4.59 -25.99 8.79
CA TYR A 335 4.12 -24.60 8.91
C TYR A 335 4.35 -23.75 7.66
N ARG A 336 5.14 -24.24 6.70
CA ARG A 336 5.60 -23.41 5.58
C ARG A 336 4.48 -22.85 4.72
N ALA A 337 3.36 -23.56 4.55
CA ALA A 337 2.22 -23.09 3.79
C ALA A 337 1.59 -21.84 4.43
N GLU A 338 1.32 -21.91 5.73
CA GLU A 338 0.78 -20.77 6.49
C GLU A 338 1.79 -19.63 6.62
N GLN A 339 3.07 -19.94 6.93
CA GLN A 339 4.12 -18.93 7.06
C GLN A 339 4.35 -18.17 5.75
N ALA A 340 4.43 -18.88 4.62
CA ALA A 340 4.59 -18.28 3.30
C ALA A 340 3.36 -17.45 2.91
N PHE A 341 2.14 -17.95 3.19
CA PHE A 341 0.90 -17.21 3.01
C PHE A 341 0.91 -15.89 3.77
N LEU A 342 1.18 -15.90 5.07
CA LEU A 342 1.19 -14.71 5.91
C LEU A 342 2.29 -13.72 5.49
N ARG A 343 3.46 -14.24 5.10
CA ARG A 343 4.59 -13.44 4.61
C ARG A 343 4.21 -12.67 3.35
N VAL A 344 3.57 -13.32 2.38
CA VAL A 344 3.13 -12.68 1.13
C VAL A 344 1.96 -11.74 1.37
N LEU A 345 0.95 -12.17 2.12
CA LEU A 345 -0.25 -11.37 2.40
C LEU A 345 0.07 -10.06 3.12
N ARG A 346 1.00 -10.09 4.09
CA ARG A 346 1.31 -8.97 4.98
C ARG A 346 2.58 -8.20 4.61
N GLN A 347 3.25 -8.57 3.54
CA GLN A 347 4.47 -7.88 3.13
C GLN A 347 4.25 -6.38 2.94
N PRO A 348 5.21 -5.53 3.27
CA PRO A 348 5.12 -4.09 3.06
C PRO A 348 5.41 -3.73 1.59
N GLY A 349 4.76 -4.41 0.63
CA GLY A 349 4.89 -4.12 -0.80
C GLY A 349 4.19 -2.83 -1.18
N VAL A 350 4.75 -2.14 -2.18
CA VAL A 350 4.13 -0.99 -2.85
C VAL A 350 3.45 -1.45 -4.13
N ALA A 351 2.55 -0.64 -4.66
CA ALA A 351 1.83 -0.87 -5.91
C ALA A 351 1.03 -2.19 -5.98
N ILE A 352 0.60 -2.71 -4.84
CA ILE A 352 -0.19 -3.92 -4.74
C ILE A 352 -1.45 -3.67 -3.90
N ASP A 353 -2.62 -3.85 -4.47
CA ASP A 353 -3.91 -3.75 -3.80
C ASP A 353 -4.25 -5.00 -2.97
N HIS A 354 -5.36 -4.98 -2.27
CA HIS A 354 -5.76 -6.07 -1.39
C HIS A 354 -6.13 -7.36 -2.13
N PRO A 355 -6.89 -7.32 -3.25
CA PRO A 355 -7.15 -8.50 -4.06
C PRO A 355 -5.88 -9.14 -4.64
N ALA A 356 -4.96 -8.33 -5.17
CA ALA A 356 -3.70 -8.83 -5.70
C ALA A 356 -2.82 -9.48 -4.61
N ARG A 357 -2.78 -8.91 -3.40
CA ARG A 357 -2.12 -9.54 -2.23
C ARG A 357 -2.73 -10.90 -1.90
N ALA A 358 -4.05 -10.96 -1.86
CA ALA A 358 -4.80 -12.17 -1.57
C ALA A 358 -4.52 -13.26 -2.62
N PHE A 359 -4.53 -12.88 -3.91
CA PHE A 359 -4.19 -13.77 -5.01
C PHE A 359 -2.79 -14.36 -4.87
N LEU A 360 -1.77 -13.53 -4.68
CA LEU A 360 -0.39 -13.98 -4.53
C LEU A 360 -0.21 -14.87 -3.29
N ALA A 361 -0.81 -14.48 -2.16
CA ALA A 361 -0.72 -15.24 -0.92
C ALA A 361 -1.40 -16.62 -1.04
N LEU A 362 -2.60 -16.67 -1.63
CA LEU A 362 -3.32 -17.92 -1.87
C LEU A 362 -2.53 -18.83 -2.81
N THR A 363 -2.04 -18.29 -3.93
CA THR A 363 -1.20 -19.04 -4.88
C THR A 363 0.02 -19.67 -4.20
N VAL A 364 0.73 -18.91 -3.37
CA VAL A 364 1.91 -19.41 -2.66
C VAL A 364 1.54 -20.45 -1.60
N ALA A 365 0.46 -20.28 -0.88
CA ALA A 365 -0.03 -21.29 0.07
C ALA A 365 -0.32 -22.63 -0.62
N LEU A 366 -1.03 -22.60 -1.75
CA LEU A 366 -1.41 -23.79 -2.53
C LEU A 366 -0.19 -24.46 -3.18
N ARG A 367 0.82 -23.67 -3.57
CA ARG A 367 2.11 -24.22 -3.99
C ARG A 367 2.76 -25.04 -2.86
N TYR A 368 2.49 -24.73 -1.59
CA TYR A 368 2.95 -25.50 -0.42
C TYR A 368 1.92 -26.49 0.13
N GLU A 369 0.94 -26.87 -0.69
CA GLU A 369 -0.09 -27.88 -0.38
C GLU A 369 -1.03 -27.48 0.76
N ALA A 370 -1.32 -26.19 0.91
CA ALA A 370 -2.40 -25.76 1.79
C ALA A 370 -3.72 -26.42 1.39
N GLU A 371 -4.48 -26.88 2.36
CA GLU A 371 -5.86 -27.31 2.11
C GLU A 371 -6.74 -26.09 1.83
N LEU A 372 -7.61 -26.19 0.81
CA LEU A 372 -8.43 -25.07 0.35
C LEU A 372 -9.37 -24.49 1.43
N ASP A 373 -9.78 -25.32 2.38
CA ASP A 373 -10.67 -24.95 3.50
C ASP A 373 -9.92 -24.52 4.75
N ALA A 374 -8.59 -24.50 4.75
CA ALA A 374 -7.79 -24.09 5.90
C ALA A 374 -8.19 -22.69 6.39
N GLY A 375 -8.45 -22.59 7.70
CA GLY A 375 -8.99 -21.36 8.30
C GLY A 375 -8.10 -20.12 8.12
N TYR A 376 -6.77 -20.29 8.06
CA TYR A 376 -5.84 -19.18 7.86
C TYR A 376 -5.92 -18.55 6.43
N LEU A 377 -6.55 -19.24 5.46
CA LEU A 377 -6.78 -18.73 4.11
C LEU A 377 -8.01 -17.81 4.01
N GLU A 378 -8.84 -17.74 5.03
CA GLU A 378 -10.09 -16.95 5.03
C GLU A 378 -9.88 -15.49 4.63
N PRO A 379 -8.83 -14.77 5.11
CA PRO A 379 -8.60 -13.40 4.69
C PRO A 379 -8.39 -13.22 3.17
N ALA A 380 -7.78 -14.21 2.51
CA ALA A 380 -7.61 -14.16 1.07
C ALA A 380 -8.92 -14.51 0.34
N ARG A 381 -9.64 -15.54 0.79
CA ARG A 381 -10.93 -15.93 0.19
C ARG A 381 -11.95 -14.79 0.24
N ALA A 382 -12.00 -14.07 1.35
CA ALA A 382 -12.93 -12.93 1.50
C ALA A 382 -12.62 -11.73 0.59
N LEU A 383 -11.40 -11.66 0.03
CA LEU A 383 -10.95 -10.56 -0.83
C LEU A 383 -10.94 -10.89 -2.32
N LEU A 384 -11.13 -12.14 -2.68
CA LEU A 384 -11.05 -12.61 -4.06
C LEU A 384 -12.43 -12.88 -4.64
N THR A 385 -12.59 -12.59 -5.92
CA THR A 385 -13.71 -13.13 -6.69
C THR A 385 -13.53 -14.63 -6.89
N PRO A 386 -14.61 -15.39 -7.17
CA PRO A 386 -14.49 -16.82 -7.47
C PRO A 386 -13.52 -17.13 -8.61
N GLU A 387 -13.48 -16.29 -9.64
CA GLU A 387 -12.59 -16.44 -10.81
C GLU A 387 -11.13 -16.24 -10.40
N ALA A 388 -10.84 -15.19 -9.61
CA ALA A 388 -9.50 -14.90 -9.12
C ALA A 388 -9.00 -16.00 -8.16
N ALA A 389 -9.87 -16.53 -7.30
CA ALA A 389 -9.55 -17.63 -6.39
C ALA A 389 -9.24 -18.92 -7.19
N ARG A 390 -10.06 -19.25 -8.20
CA ARG A 390 -9.81 -20.40 -9.09
C ARG A 390 -8.50 -20.22 -9.86
N ARG A 391 -8.23 -19.02 -10.36
CA ARG A 391 -6.96 -18.72 -11.04
C ARG A 391 -5.76 -18.92 -10.12
N ALA A 392 -5.85 -18.51 -8.86
CA ALA A 392 -4.82 -18.73 -7.83
C ALA A 392 -4.62 -20.24 -7.56
N GLU A 393 -5.71 -21.02 -7.54
CA GLU A 393 -5.66 -22.48 -7.39
C GLU A 393 -4.94 -23.15 -8.55
N VAL A 394 -5.30 -22.79 -9.79
CA VAL A 394 -4.64 -23.33 -11.00
C VAL A 394 -3.13 -23.03 -10.96
N LEU A 395 -2.77 -21.78 -10.69
CA LEU A 395 -1.35 -21.39 -10.66
C LEU A 395 -0.61 -22.06 -9.48
N GLY A 396 -1.19 -22.09 -8.29
CA GLY A 396 -0.57 -22.70 -7.10
C GLY A 396 -0.32 -24.20 -7.27
N THR A 397 -1.30 -24.94 -7.82
CA THR A 397 -1.19 -26.37 -8.10
C THR A 397 -0.19 -26.64 -9.24
N ALA A 398 -0.14 -25.81 -10.27
CA ALA A 398 0.86 -25.89 -11.33
C ALA A 398 2.28 -25.68 -10.79
N LEU A 399 2.48 -24.63 -9.99
CA LEU A 399 3.77 -24.38 -9.34
C LEU A 399 4.17 -25.56 -8.43
N ARG A 400 3.23 -26.14 -7.71
CA ARG A 400 3.51 -27.35 -6.89
C ARG A 400 4.00 -28.50 -7.74
N LEU A 401 3.33 -28.78 -8.86
CA LEU A 401 3.73 -29.83 -9.80
C LEU A 401 5.13 -29.56 -10.37
N ALA A 402 5.40 -28.34 -10.81
CA ALA A 402 6.71 -27.93 -11.32
C ALA A 402 7.84 -28.18 -10.31
N TYR A 403 7.63 -27.82 -9.04
CA TYR A 403 8.62 -28.03 -7.98
C TYR A 403 8.86 -29.52 -7.65
N VAL A 404 7.85 -30.35 -7.75
CA VAL A 404 8.00 -31.80 -7.56
C VAL A 404 8.81 -32.42 -8.69
N LEU A 405 8.53 -32.03 -9.94
CA LEU A 405 9.23 -32.51 -11.14
C LEU A 405 10.69 -32.05 -11.19
N SER A 406 10.95 -30.81 -10.80
CA SER A 406 12.26 -30.18 -10.98
C SER A 406 13.13 -30.16 -9.73
N ALA A 407 12.60 -30.58 -8.58
CA ALA A 407 13.24 -30.35 -7.27
C ALA A 407 13.62 -28.86 -7.05
N GLY A 408 12.97 -27.93 -7.77
CA GLY A 408 13.29 -26.50 -7.74
C GLY A 408 14.51 -26.11 -8.58
N THR A 409 14.90 -26.92 -9.57
CA THR A 409 16.02 -26.61 -10.47
C THR A 409 15.54 -26.31 -11.88
N THR A 410 16.14 -25.32 -12.53
CA THR A 410 15.81 -24.93 -13.91
C THR A 410 16.16 -26.04 -14.91
N ALA A 411 17.27 -26.73 -14.68
CA ALA A 411 17.77 -27.79 -15.58
C ALA A 411 16.75 -28.93 -15.75
N LEU A 412 16.13 -29.39 -14.64
CA LEU A 412 15.11 -30.44 -14.72
C LEU A 412 13.77 -29.92 -15.28
N LEU A 413 13.40 -28.69 -14.97
CA LEU A 413 12.16 -28.12 -15.48
C LEU A 413 12.16 -27.93 -16.98
N SER A 414 13.32 -27.63 -17.59
CA SER A 414 13.46 -27.49 -19.06
C SER A 414 13.18 -28.77 -19.85
N GLY A 415 13.31 -29.93 -19.20
CA GLY A 415 12.96 -31.23 -19.77
C GLY A 415 11.48 -31.61 -19.69
N VAL A 416 10.63 -30.71 -19.19
CA VAL A 416 9.21 -30.99 -18.95
C VAL A 416 8.35 -29.93 -19.60
N THR A 417 7.32 -30.34 -20.35
CA THR A 417 6.37 -29.42 -20.99
C THR A 417 4.94 -29.79 -20.63
N LEU A 418 4.15 -28.79 -20.22
CA LEU A 418 2.70 -28.91 -20.10
C LEU A 418 2.03 -28.71 -21.46
N ARG A 419 1.12 -29.61 -21.82
CA ARG A 419 0.27 -29.49 -23.02
C ARG A 419 -1.18 -29.49 -22.59
N VAL A 420 -1.89 -28.41 -22.88
CA VAL A 420 -3.33 -28.29 -22.68
C VAL A 420 -4.03 -28.44 -24.01
N THR A 421 -4.79 -29.51 -24.16
CA THR A 421 -5.61 -29.76 -25.34
C THR A 421 -7.00 -30.19 -24.85
N PRO A 422 -7.93 -29.25 -24.66
CA PRO A 422 -9.20 -29.55 -24.00
C PRO A 422 -9.92 -30.73 -24.62
N PRO A 423 -10.44 -31.68 -23.86
CA PRO A 423 -10.50 -31.65 -22.38
C PRO A 423 -9.29 -32.28 -21.65
N ARG A 424 -8.13 -32.40 -22.29
CA ARG A 424 -6.96 -33.11 -21.74
C ARG A 424 -5.84 -32.18 -21.30
N LEU A 425 -5.16 -32.61 -20.22
CA LEU A 425 -3.91 -32.04 -19.72
C LEU A 425 -2.85 -33.15 -19.76
N ALA A 426 -1.79 -32.93 -20.51
CA ALA A 426 -0.69 -33.87 -20.65
C ALA A 426 0.63 -33.28 -20.15
N LEU A 427 1.47 -34.14 -19.57
CA LEU A 427 2.83 -33.84 -19.18
C LEU A 427 3.78 -34.56 -20.13
N LEU A 428 4.58 -33.82 -20.88
CA LEU A 428 5.55 -34.36 -21.81
C LEU A 428 6.95 -34.31 -21.18
N LEU A 429 7.59 -35.46 -21.10
CA LEU A 429 8.93 -35.59 -20.56
C LEU A 429 9.92 -35.81 -21.72
N ALA A 430 10.99 -35.01 -21.76
CA ALA A 430 12.05 -35.23 -22.74
C ALA A 430 12.94 -36.43 -22.31
N GLU A 431 13.32 -37.27 -23.26
CA GLU A 431 14.18 -38.41 -23.00
C GLU A 431 15.53 -37.98 -22.40
N GLY A 432 16.05 -38.76 -21.47
CA GLY A 432 17.38 -38.58 -20.89
C GLY A 432 17.48 -37.40 -19.90
N THR A 433 16.37 -36.74 -19.54
CA THR A 433 16.39 -35.59 -18.61
C THR A 433 16.52 -35.97 -17.14
N GLY A 434 16.38 -37.25 -16.78
CA GLY A 434 16.40 -37.72 -15.39
C GLY A 434 15.14 -37.37 -14.60
N VAL A 435 14.09 -36.81 -15.24
CA VAL A 435 12.82 -36.51 -14.59
C VAL A 435 12.04 -37.82 -14.42
N PHE A 436 11.70 -38.15 -13.20
CA PHE A 436 10.94 -39.34 -12.86
C PHE A 436 9.46 -39.00 -12.65
N ALA A 437 8.59 -39.64 -13.42
CA ALA A 437 7.15 -39.55 -13.29
C ALA A 437 6.60 -40.76 -12.52
N GLY A 438 6.44 -40.59 -11.21
CA GLY A 438 5.81 -41.61 -10.35
C GLY A 438 4.42 -41.21 -9.91
N GLU A 439 3.79 -42.05 -9.06
CA GLU A 439 2.45 -41.83 -8.52
C GLU A 439 2.26 -40.43 -7.88
N SER A 440 3.30 -39.93 -7.25
CA SER A 440 3.31 -38.58 -6.65
C SER A 440 3.14 -37.45 -7.68
N VAL A 441 3.72 -37.62 -8.88
CA VAL A 441 3.59 -36.68 -10.00
C VAL A 441 2.18 -36.80 -10.60
N GLN A 442 1.72 -38.03 -10.85
CA GLN A 442 0.38 -38.28 -11.40
C GLN A 442 -0.71 -37.65 -10.54
N ARG A 443 -0.71 -37.88 -9.24
CA ARG A 443 -1.69 -37.30 -8.30
C ARG A 443 -1.72 -35.78 -8.36
N ARG A 444 -0.58 -35.09 -8.56
CA ARG A 444 -0.52 -33.63 -8.68
C ARG A 444 -0.96 -33.14 -10.06
N LEU A 445 -0.70 -33.93 -11.10
CA LEU A 445 -1.24 -33.65 -12.43
C LEU A 445 -2.76 -33.78 -12.44
N ASP A 446 -3.31 -34.80 -11.79
CA ASP A 446 -4.76 -35.00 -11.64
C ASP A 446 -5.41 -33.83 -10.89
N ARG A 447 -4.76 -33.34 -9.82
CA ARG A 447 -5.22 -32.16 -9.08
C ARG A 447 -5.22 -30.89 -9.93
N LEU A 448 -4.17 -30.68 -10.73
CA LEU A 448 -4.10 -29.56 -11.66
C LEU A 448 -5.15 -29.67 -12.76
N ALA A 449 -5.35 -30.87 -13.31
CA ALA A 449 -6.38 -31.13 -14.32
C ALA A 449 -7.77 -30.82 -13.75
N GLY A 450 -8.08 -31.27 -12.54
CA GLY A 450 -9.32 -30.93 -11.85
C GLY A 450 -9.51 -29.42 -11.67
N ALA A 451 -8.45 -28.68 -11.32
CA ALA A 451 -8.51 -27.23 -11.16
C ALA A 451 -8.84 -26.49 -12.46
N ILE A 452 -8.44 -27.00 -13.63
CA ILE A 452 -8.77 -26.42 -14.94
C ILE A 452 -10.02 -27.04 -15.59
N GLY A 453 -10.66 -28.03 -14.96
CA GLY A 453 -11.80 -28.75 -15.52
C GLY A 453 -11.42 -29.70 -16.66
N ALA A 454 -10.21 -30.24 -16.63
CA ALA A 454 -9.68 -31.19 -17.61
C ALA A 454 -9.48 -32.59 -17.01
N VAL A 455 -9.11 -33.54 -17.83
CA VAL A 455 -8.68 -34.89 -17.47
C VAL A 455 -7.18 -35.01 -17.70
N ALA A 456 -6.44 -35.46 -16.70
CA ALA A 456 -5.01 -35.73 -16.87
C ALA A 456 -4.78 -36.97 -17.72
N ASP A 457 -3.82 -36.88 -18.63
CA ASP A 457 -3.29 -38.08 -19.29
C ASP A 457 -2.33 -38.80 -18.33
N ALA A 458 -2.24 -40.14 -18.47
CA ALA A 458 -1.26 -40.90 -17.73
C ALA A 458 0.16 -40.45 -18.13
N VAL A 459 1.04 -40.34 -17.12
CA VAL A 459 2.45 -39.99 -17.36
C VAL A 459 3.27 -41.28 -17.45
N TYR A 460 3.94 -41.47 -18.56
CA TYR A 460 4.78 -42.64 -18.83
C TYR A 460 6.23 -42.21 -18.99
#